data_ad67c7a99ee913e08090e51ee3ce665a
#
_entry.id   ad67c7a99ee913e08090e51ee3ce665a
#
_cell.length_a   1.000
_cell.length_b   1.000
_cell.length_c   1.000
_cell.angle_alpha   90.00
_cell.angle_beta   90.00
_cell.angle_gamma   90.00
#
_symmetry.space_group_name_H-M   'P 1'
#
loop_
_entity.id
_entity.type
_entity.pdbx_description
1 polymer ?
#
loop_
_entity_poly.entity_id
_entity_poly.type
_entity_poly.pdbx_seq_one_letter_code
_entity_poly.pdbx_strand_id
1 'polypeptide(L)'
;MKRLKIIVADDESIIRLGLKGMVTELGHEPYLASNGREALNLARTIAADLALLDINMPLTDGLEAAKVIARKYPMPIIFLTAYGQQELIEKAAQLPIHGYLIKPVNERDLAAAIGVALARFREQQQALREAEKLREDLETRKLVDRAKGILIDRGMSENEAYQYLQRKARDNRASMREVAQQILSETHKT
;
A
#
# COMPACT_ATOMS: atom_id res chain seq x y z
N MET A 1 22.24 -7.96 3.55
CA MET A 1 20.83 -7.50 3.48
C MET A 1 20.80 -5.98 3.31
N LYS A 2 19.75 -5.41 2.68
CA LYS A 2 19.58 -3.95 2.63
C LYS A 2 19.35 -3.42 4.05
N ARG A 3 20.06 -2.35 4.46
CA ARG A 3 19.81 -1.65 5.71
C ARG A 3 18.44 -0.96 5.63
N LEU A 4 17.54 -1.29 6.55
CA LEU A 4 16.19 -0.75 6.61
C LEU A 4 16.13 0.40 7.61
N LYS A 5 15.28 1.40 7.33
CA LYS A 5 14.88 2.44 8.27
C LYS A 5 13.62 1.98 8.98
N ILE A 6 13.69 1.76 10.28
CA ILE A 6 12.62 1.18 11.06
C ILE A 6 12.13 2.18 12.11
N ILE A 7 10.87 2.56 12.05
CA ILE A 7 10.21 3.34 13.12
C ILE A 7 9.94 2.38 14.27
N VAL A 8 10.35 2.78 15.48
CA VAL A 8 10.12 2.04 16.72
C VAL A 8 9.34 2.96 17.67
N ALA A 9 8.06 2.69 17.82
CA ALA A 9 7.16 3.46 18.65
C ALA A 9 6.68 2.64 19.84
N ASP A 10 7.00 3.13 21.04
CA ASP A 10 6.62 2.56 22.34
C ASP A 10 6.71 3.67 23.38
N ASP A 11 5.75 3.79 24.30
CA ASP A 11 5.78 4.84 25.32
C ASP A 11 6.75 4.51 26.44
N GLU A 12 7.03 3.23 26.69
CA GLU A 12 8.01 2.79 27.68
C GLU A 12 9.45 2.95 27.15
N SER A 13 10.19 3.90 27.73
CA SER A 13 11.56 4.23 27.30
C SER A 13 12.51 3.04 27.33
N ILE A 14 12.35 2.14 28.33
CA ILE A 14 13.21 0.96 28.49
C ILE A 14 12.99 -0.05 27.38
N ILE A 15 11.73 -0.28 26.98
CA ILE A 15 11.35 -1.18 25.88
C ILE A 15 11.84 -0.58 24.56
N ARG A 16 11.59 0.70 24.36
CA ARG A 16 12.02 1.42 23.15
C ARG A 16 13.54 1.40 22.96
N LEU A 17 14.32 1.53 24.03
CA LEU A 17 15.78 1.41 23.96
C LEU A 17 16.24 -0.02 23.72
N GLY A 18 15.58 -1.01 24.31
CA GLY A 18 15.85 -2.43 24.03
C GLY A 18 15.62 -2.77 22.57
N LEU A 19 14.48 -2.36 22.01
CA LEU A 19 14.16 -2.54 20.59
C LEU A 19 15.14 -1.80 19.67
N LYS A 20 15.57 -0.60 20.04
CA LYS A 20 16.63 0.13 19.33
C LYS A 20 17.90 -0.70 19.23
N GLY A 21 18.34 -1.30 20.36
CA GLY A 21 19.51 -2.18 20.40
C GLY A 21 19.38 -3.33 19.41
N MET A 22 18.31 -4.12 19.53
CA MET A 22 18.04 -5.26 18.64
C MET A 22 17.98 -4.89 17.16
N VAL A 23 17.27 -3.80 16.82
CA VAL A 23 17.17 -3.31 15.43
C VAL A 23 18.56 -2.93 14.88
N THR A 24 19.41 -2.33 15.72
CA THR A 24 20.78 -1.96 15.35
C THR A 24 21.68 -3.19 15.17
N GLU A 25 21.59 -4.18 16.07
CA GLU A 25 22.33 -5.44 16.00
C GLU A 25 21.97 -6.25 14.75
N LEU A 26 20.70 -6.20 14.33
CA LEU A 26 20.23 -6.76 13.05
C LEU A 26 20.70 -5.97 11.81
N GLY A 27 21.50 -4.90 11.99
CA GLY A 27 22.07 -4.10 10.90
C GLY A 27 21.10 -3.07 10.30
N HIS A 28 20.01 -2.75 11.00
CA HIS A 28 19.01 -1.78 10.56
C HIS A 28 19.15 -0.43 11.27
N GLU A 29 18.43 0.57 10.84
CA GLU A 29 18.48 1.94 11.36
C GLU A 29 17.18 2.28 12.10
N PRO A 30 17.20 2.32 13.46
CA PRO A 30 16.02 2.63 14.26
C PRO A 30 15.75 4.14 14.37
N TYR A 31 14.48 4.52 14.23
CA TYR A 31 13.95 5.85 14.46
C TYR A 31 12.91 5.77 15.59
N LEU A 32 13.15 6.43 16.69
CA LEU A 32 12.39 6.27 17.93
C LEU A 32 11.22 7.25 18.00
N ALA A 33 10.08 6.78 18.47
CA ALA A 33 8.91 7.56 18.81
C ALA A 33 8.38 7.14 20.18
N SER A 34 7.90 8.08 20.97
CA SER A 34 7.33 7.85 22.31
C SER A 34 5.81 7.74 22.31
N ASN A 35 5.18 7.99 21.17
CA ASN A 35 3.72 7.94 20.97
C ASN A 35 3.38 7.89 19.47
N GLY A 36 2.11 7.63 19.17
CA GLY A 36 1.64 7.54 17.79
C GLY A 36 1.80 8.83 16.98
N ARG A 37 1.72 10.01 17.61
CA ARG A 37 1.93 11.29 16.91
C ARG A 37 3.36 11.44 16.42
N GLU A 38 4.33 11.09 17.24
CA GLU A 38 5.74 11.08 16.85
C GLU A 38 6.01 10.04 15.75
N ALA A 39 5.42 8.85 15.86
CA ALA A 39 5.51 7.82 14.83
C ALA A 39 4.96 8.32 13.47
N LEU A 40 3.83 9.01 13.47
CA LEU A 40 3.26 9.64 12.28
C LEU A 40 4.15 10.75 11.70
N ASN A 41 4.76 11.55 12.55
CA ASN A 41 5.70 12.58 12.11
C ASN A 41 6.93 11.95 11.44
N LEU A 42 7.49 10.88 12.01
CA LEU A 42 8.58 10.13 11.42
C LEU A 42 8.15 9.52 10.08
N ALA A 43 6.98 8.86 10.00
CA ALA A 43 6.47 8.29 8.75
C ALA A 43 6.34 9.34 7.62
N ARG A 44 6.05 10.59 7.97
CA ARG A 44 5.97 11.71 7.03
C ARG A 44 7.33 12.24 6.59
N THR A 45 8.30 12.26 7.51
CA THR A 45 9.58 12.98 7.29
C THR A 45 10.70 12.09 6.80
N ILE A 46 10.64 10.80 7.11
CA ILE A 46 11.61 9.81 6.65
C ILE A 46 10.92 8.80 5.73
N ALA A 47 11.62 8.34 4.71
CA ALA A 47 11.18 7.20 3.90
C ALA A 47 11.47 5.92 4.69
N ALA A 48 10.64 5.60 5.68
CA ALA A 48 10.78 4.41 6.50
C ALA A 48 10.41 3.15 5.70
N ASP A 49 11.13 2.06 5.95
CA ASP A 49 10.90 0.78 5.29
C ASP A 49 9.97 -0.14 6.11
N LEU A 50 9.77 0.14 7.42
CA LEU A 50 8.93 -0.64 8.33
C LEU A 50 8.60 0.16 9.60
N ALA A 51 7.45 -0.12 10.23
CA ALA A 51 7.07 0.41 11.53
C ALA A 51 6.81 -0.72 12.53
N LEU A 52 7.45 -0.60 13.72
CA LEU A 52 7.14 -1.36 14.93
C LEU A 52 6.35 -0.43 15.83
N LEU A 53 5.11 -0.77 16.13
CA LEU A 53 4.20 0.11 16.89
C LEU A 53 3.65 -0.63 18.10
N ASP A 54 3.86 -0.09 19.28
CA ASP A 54 3.06 -0.53 20.43
C ASP A 54 1.59 -0.16 20.21
N ILE A 55 0.69 -1.06 20.56
CA ILE A 55 -0.74 -0.82 20.46
C ILE A 55 -1.18 0.24 21.45
N ASN A 56 -0.73 0.13 22.71
CA ASN A 56 -1.15 1.00 23.80
C ASN A 56 -0.15 2.14 24.01
N MET A 57 -0.39 3.26 23.38
CA MET A 57 0.41 4.47 23.59
C MET A 57 -0.49 5.66 23.96
N PRO A 58 -0.02 6.60 24.77
CA PRO A 58 -0.76 7.82 25.10
C PRO A 58 -0.90 8.74 23.87
N LEU A 59 -1.89 9.66 23.91
CA LEU A 59 -2.19 10.70 22.93
C LEU A 59 -2.78 10.18 21.62
N THR A 60 -2.09 9.32 20.92
CA THR A 60 -2.54 8.64 19.71
C THR A 60 -2.12 7.18 19.85
N ASP A 61 -3.08 6.29 19.94
CA ASP A 61 -2.80 4.87 20.07
C ASP A 61 -2.16 4.29 18.79
N GLY A 62 -1.52 3.13 18.94
CA GLY A 62 -0.84 2.47 17.81
C GLY A 62 -1.78 2.07 16.68
N LEU A 63 -3.06 1.76 16.98
CA LEU A 63 -4.06 1.40 15.98
C LEU A 63 -4.43 2.60 15.11
N GLU A 64 -4.61 3.78 15.70
CA GLU A 64 -4.87 5.01 14.95
C GLU A 64 -3.67 5.42 14.12
N ALA A 65 -2.46 5.35 14.68
CA ALA A 65 -1.23 5.60 13.94
C ALA A 65 -1.10 4.65 12.74
N ALA A 66 -1.34 3.35 12.94
CA ALA A 66 -1.30 2.34 11.89
C ALA A 66 -2.30 2.61 10.75
N LYS A 67 -3.54 3.02 11.06
CA LYS A 67 -4.55 3.40 10.05
C LYS A 67 -4.05 4.52 9.13
N VAL A 68 -3.44 5.55 9.73
CA VAL A 68 -2.93 6.69 8.97
C VAL A 68 -1.70 6.30 8.15
N ILE A 69 -0.77 5.52 8.73
CA ILE A 69 0.43 5.03 8.05
C ILE A 69 0.03 4.16 6.85
N ALA A 70 -0.84 3.18 7.04
CA ALA A 70 -1.29 2.29 5.97
C ALA A 70 -1.91 3.04 4.79
N ARG A 71 -2.61 4.16 5.06
CA ARG A 71 -3.31 4.95 4.03
C ARG A 71 -2.39 5.96 3.34
N LYS A 72 -1.54 6.67 4.10
CA LYS A 72 -0.78 7.84 3.60
C LYS A 72 0.69 7.55 3.35
N TYR A 73 1.26 6.61 4.06
CA TYR A 73 2.69 6.28 4.05
C TYR A 73 2.87 4.76 4.01
N PRO A 74 2.40 4.06 2.94
CA PRO A 74 2.32 2.61 2.92
C PRO A 74 3.68 1.95 3.17
N MET A 75 3.78 1.25 4.29
CA MET A 75 4.92 0.44 4.71
C MET A 75 4.44 -0.75 5.54
N PRO A 76 5.24 -1.81 5.69
CA PRO A 76 4.91 -2.92 6.60
C PRO A 76 4.77 -2.42 8.04
N ILE A 77 3.74 -2.90 8.74
CA ILE A 77 3.48 -2.58 10.15
C ILE A 77 3.50 -3.87 10.95
N ILE A 78 4.25 -3.87 12.05
CA ILE A 78 4.27 -4.93 13.06
C ILE A 78 3.81 -4.29 14.36
N PHE A 79 2.78 -4.87 14.99
CA PHE A 79 2.37 -4.44 16.32
C PHE A 79 3.18 -5.14 17.42
N LEU A 80 3.46 -4.38 18.47
CA LEU A 80 3.95 -4.87 19.75
C LEU A 80 2.74 -4.95 20.70
N THR A 81 2.56 -6.06 21.37
CA THR A 81 1.40 -6.28 22.25
C THR A 81 1.81 -7.00 23.53
N ALA A 82 1.17 -6.68 24.65
CA ALA A 82 1.32 -7.43 25.87
C ALA A 82 0.51 -8.74 25.81
N TYR A 83 0.94 -9.73 26.59
CA TYR A 83 0.21 -11.00 26.69
C TYR A 83 -1.22 -10.78 27.20
N GLY A 84 -2.19 -11.42 26.58
CA GLY A 84 -3.61 -11.37 26.99
C GLY A 84 -4.47 -10.28 26.32
N GLN A 85 -3.96 -9.54 25.35
CA GLN A 85 -4.71 -8.47 24.64
C GLN A 85 -5.43 -8.99 23.37
N GLN A 86 -6.16 -10.11 23.48
CA GLN A 86 -6.83 -10.77 22.36
C GLN A 86 -7.78 -9.82 21.60
N GLU A 87 -8.57 -9.03 22.33
CA GLU A 87 -9.51 -8.06 21.71
C GLU A 87 -8.82 -6.99 20.88
N LEU A 88 -7.62 -6.57 21.27
CA LEU A 88 -6.83 -5.59 20.49
C LEU A 88 -6.24 -6.23 19.25
N ILE A 89 -5.84 -7.48 19.32
CA ILE A 89 -5.38 -8.25 18.16
C ILE A 89 -6.50 -8.41 17.14
N GLU A 90 -7.74 -8.69 17.57
CA GLU A 90 -8.91 -8.78 16.70
C GLU A 90 -9.25 -7.44 16.03
N LYS A 91 -9.17 -6.33 16.77
CA LYS A 91 -9.30 -4.98 16.17
C LYS A 91 -8.18 -4.67 15.18
N ALA A 92 -6.95 -5.07 15.53
CA ALA A 92 -5.80 -4.92 14.67
C ALA A 92 -5.91 -5.76 13.39
N ALA A 93 -6.53 -6.95 13.46
CA ALA A 93 -6.73 -7.83 12.30
C ALA A 93 -7.60 -7.21 11.19
N GLN A 94 -8.38 -6.17 11.49
CA GLN A 94 -9.15 -5.41 10.50
C GLN A 94 -8.29 -4.37 9.76
N LEU A 95 -7.05 -4.15 10.19
CA LEU A 95 -6.11 -3.22 9.57
C LEU A 95 -5.14 -3.99 8.66
N PRO A 96 -4.58 -3.35 7.64
CA PRO A 96 -3.55 -3.94 6.80
C PRO A 96 -2.22 -4.00 7.56
N ILE A 97 -2.15 -4.86 8.59
CA ILE A 97 -0.95 -5.14 9.36
C ILE A 97 -0.25 -6.40 8.84
N HIS A 98 1.03 -6.48 9.06
CA HIS A 98 1.86 -7.52 8.45
C HIS A 98 2.44 -8.50 9.49
N GLY A 99 2.26 -8.20 10.78
CA GLY A 99 2.66 -9.05 11.89
C GLY A 99 2.36 -8.44 13.25
N TYR A 100 2.56 -9.25 14.28
CA TYR A 100 2.56 -8.82 15.68
C TYR A 100 3.65 -9.58 16.45
N LEU A 101 4.15 -8.96 17.52
CA LEU A 101 5.11 -9.53 18.45
C LEU A 101 4.58 -9.36 19.88
N ILE A 102 4.67 -10.41 20.67
CA ILE A 102 4.26 -10.38 22.07
C ILE A 102 5.47 -9.95 22.91
N LYS A 103 5.29 -8.95 23.76
CA LYS A 103 6.30 -8.53 24.74
C LYS A 103 6.44 -9.57 25.86
N PRO A 104 7.67 -9.92 26.33
CA PRO A 104 8.96 -9.33 25.92
C PRO A 104 9.47 -9.88 24.57
N VAL A 105 9.95 -8.99 23.70
CA VAL A 105 10.48 -9.31 22.38
C VAL A 105 11.95 -9.75 22.51
N ASN A 106 12.36 -10.78 21.79
CA ASN A 106 13.75 -11.14 21.60
C ASN A 106 14.20 -10.89 20.15
N GLU A 107 15.52 -10.85 19.94
CA GLU A 107 16.12 -10.52 18.64
C GLU A 107 15.72 -11.51 17.53
N ARG A 108 15.66 -12.80 17.85
CA ARG A 108 15.29 -13.85 16.88
C ARG A 108 13.86 -13.68 16.38
N ASP A 109 12.92 -13.43 17.28
CA ASP A 109 11.52 -13.24 16.94
C ASP A 109 11.33 -11.93 16.16
N LEU A 110 12.05 -10.86 16.54
CA LEU A 110 12.06 -9.60 15.82
C LEU A 110 12.58 -9.77 14.39
N ALA A 111 13.70 -10.46 14.20
CA ALA A 111 14.27 -10.73 12.87
C ALA A 111 13.29 -11.51 11.99
N ALA A 112 12.67 -12.56 12.54
CA ALA A 112 11.68 -13.37 11.84
C ALA A 112 10.45 -12.54 11.44
N ALA A 113 9.91 -11.74 12.38
CA ALA A 113 8.75 -10.90 12.15
C ALA A 113 9.01 -9.82 11.06
N ILE A 114 10.19 -9.18 11.08
CA ILE A 114 10.60 -8.23 10.03
C ILE A 114 10.61 -8.92 8.67
N GLY A 115 11.22 -10.11 8.57
CA GLY A 115 11.28 -10.88 7.33
C GLY A 115 9.88 -11.21 6.77
N VAL A 116 9.00 -11.71 7.63
CA VAL A 116 7.62 -12.07 7.27
C VAL A 116 6.82 -10.83 6.87
N ALA A 117 6.93 -9.74 7.63
CA ALA A 117 6.19 -8.51 7.35
C ALA A 117 6.58 -7.90 5.99
N LEU A 118 7.87 -7.89 5.67
CA LEU A 118 8.36 -7.42 4.37
C LEU A 118 7.85 -8.29 3.21
N ALA A 119 7.81 -9.61 3.39
CA ALA A 119 7.31 -10.53 2.37
C ALA A 119 5.80 -10.31 2.12
N ARG A 120 4.99 -10.30 3.18
CA ARG A 120 3.54 -10.07 3.10
C ARG A 120 3.20 -8.72 2.48
N PHE A 121 3.93 -7.67 2.85
CA PHE A 121 3.71 -6.34 2.25
C PHE A 121 4.01 -6.32 0.74
N ARG A 122 5.09 -6.98 0.30
CA ARG A 122 5.41 -7.10 -1.13
C ARG A 122 4.32 -7.83 -1.90
N GLU A 123 3.84 -8.96 -1.38
CA GLU A 123 2.75 -9.74 -1.98
C GLU A 123 1.47 -8.91 -2.08
N GLN A 124 1.11 -8.20 -1.02
CA GLN A 124 -0.06 -7.32 -1.01
C GLN A 124 0.07 -6.19 -2.04
N GLN A 125 1.23 -5.53 -2.11
CA GLN A 125 1.47 -4.47 -3.08
C GLN A 125 1.44 -4.99 -4.52
N GLN A 126 1.94 -6.19 -4.76
CA GLN A 126 1.87 -6.82 -6.08
C GLN A 126 0.43 -7.13 -6.47
N ALA A 127 -0.34 -7.75 -5.58
CA ALA A 127 -1.75 -8.05 -5.84
C ALA A 127 -2.59 -6.79 -6.10
N LEU A 128 -2.34 -5.69 -5.36
CA LEU A 128 -3.00 -4.40 -5.60
C LEU A 128 -2.68 -3.83 -6.99
N ARG A 129 -1.41 -3.86 -7.41
CA ARG A 129 -1.00 -3.40 -8.75
C ARG A 129 -1.61 -4.24 -9.88
N GLU A 130 -1.66 -5.55 -9.69
CA GLU A 130 -2.28 -6.46 -10.67
C GLU A 130 -3.79 -6.20 -10.78
N ALA A 131 -4.48 -6.04 -9.65
CA ALA A 131 -5.89 -5.73 -9.62
C ALA A 131 -6.20 -4.36 -10.28
N GLU A 132 -5.38 -3.35 -10.02
CA GLU A 132 -5.52 -2.03 -10.64
C GLU A 132 -5.32 -2.07 -12.16
N LYS A 133 -4.30 -2.78 -12.62
CA LYS A 133 -4.05 -3.01 -14.06
C LYS A 133 -5.22 -3.72 -14.73
N LEU A 134 -5.72 -4.80 -14.13
CA LEU A 134 -6.88 -5.53 -14.68
C LEU A 134 -8.13 -4.64 -14.75
N ARG A 135 -8.34 -3.79 -13.76
CA ARG A 135 -9.44 -2.82 -13.75
C ARG A 135 -9.30 -1.80 -14.89
N GLU A 136 -8.10 -1.24 -15.08
CA GLU A 136 -7.82 -0.31 -16.18
C GLU A 136 -8.01 -0.97 -17.54
N ASP A 137 -7.57 -2.21 -17.72
CA ASP A 137 -7.75 -2.98 -18.96
C ASP A 137 -9.24 -3.23 -19.25
N LEU A 138 -10.04 -3.59 -18.24
CA LEU A 138 -11.48 -3.77 -18.37
C LEU A 138 -12.20 -2.45 -18.73
N GLU A 139 -11.83 -1.36 -18.09
CA GLU A 139 -12.41 -0.03 -18.43
C GLU A 139 -12.05 0.38 -19.86
N THR A 140 -10.80 0.16 -20.26
CA THR A 140 -10.34 0.44 -21.61
C THR A 140 -11.13 -0.37 -22.63
N ARG A 141 -11.31 -1.68 -22.38
CA ARG A 141 -12.11 -2.55 -23.27
C ARG A 141 -13.56 -2.06 -23.40
N LYS A 142 -14.21 -1.69 -22.29
CA LYS A 142 -15.58 -1.12 -22.33
C LYS A 142 -15.65 0.15 -23.16
N LEU A 143 -14.68 1.05 -23.02
CA LEU A 143 -14.63 2.28 -23.81
C LEU A 143 -14.45 2.01 -25.30
N VAL A 144 -13.53 1.09 -25.64
CA VAL A 144 -13.29 0.69 -27.03
C VAL A 144 -14.54 0.04 -27.65
N ASP A 145 -15.22 -0.85 -26.92
CA ASP A 145 -16.44 -1.49 -27.41
C ASP A 145 -17.59 -0.47 -27.63
N ARG A 146 -17.73 0.50 -26.75
CA ARG A 146 -18.69 1.60 -26.95
C ARG A 146 -18.34 2.46 -28.15
N ALA A 147 -17.07 2.81 -28.33
CA ALA A 147 -16.62 3.58 -29.49
C ALA A 147 -16.82 2.80 -30.81
N LYS A 148 -16.56 1.46 -30.81
CA LYS A 148 -16.89 0.59 -31.94
C LYS A 148 -18.39 0.66 -32.26
N GLY A 149 -19.26 0.57 -31.26
CA GLY A 149 -20.70 0.67 -31.45
C GLY A 149 -21.10 1.94 -32.22
N ILE A 150 -20.57 3.10 -31.85
CA ILE A 150 -20.82 4.36 -32.57
C ILE A 150 -20.34 4.31 -34.02
N LEU A 151 -19.15 3.70 -34.28
CA LEU A 151 -18.63 3.60 -35.64
C LEU A 151 -19.45 2.62 -36.49
N ILE A 152 -19.96 1.56 -35.89
CA ILE A 152 -20.87 0.60 -36.54
C ILE A 152 -22.20 1.28 -36.87
N ASP A 153 -22.78 2.07 -36.01
CA ASP A 153 -23.99 2.86 -36.24
C ASP A 153 -23.79 3.89 -37.37
N ARG A 154 -22.55 4.30 -37.63
CA ARG A 154 -22.15 5.15 -38.78
C ARG A 154 -21.86 4.36 -40.05
N GLY A 155 -22.13 3.06 -40.10
CA GLY A 155 -22.06 2.21 -41.29
C GLY A 155 -20.77 1.40 -41.45
N MET A 156 -19.88 1.35 -40.44
CA MET A 156 -18.67 0.49 -40.48
C MET A 156 -19.02 -0.93 -40.03
N SER A 157 -18.34 -1.91 -40.58
CA SER A 157 -18.32 -3.26 -40.00
C SER A 157 -17.52 -3.26 -38.70
N GLU A 158 -17.71 -4.28 -37.83
CA GLU A 158 -16.99 -4.39 -36.57
C GLU A 158 -15.46 -4.41 -36.78
N ASN A 159 -14.98 -5.08 -37.80
CA ASN A 159 -13.55 -5.15 -38.11
C ASN A 159 -13.02 -3.78 -38.59
N GLU A 160 -13.76 -3.09 -39.45
CA GLU A 160 -13.39 -1.73 -39.89
C GLU A 160 -13.36 -0.73 -38.75
N ALA A 161 -14.33 -0.79 -37.84
CA ALA A 161 -14.37 0.06 -36.65
C ALA A 161 -13.16 -0.17 -35.74
N TYR A 162 -12.77 -1.42 -35.49
CA TYR A 162 -11.59 -1.74 -34.71
C TYR A 162 -10.28 -1.29 -35.38
N GLN A 163 -10.13 -1.54 -36.66
CA GLN A 163 -8.97 -1.07 -37.45
C GLN A 163 -8.88 0.44 -37.51
N TYR A 164 -10.01 1.13 -37.62
CA TYR A 164 -10.08 2.60 -37.56
C TYR A 164 -9.53 3.13 -36.22
N LEU A 165 -9.97 2.56 -35.09
CA LEU A 165 -9.49 2.93 -33.76
C LEU A 165 -7.97 2.70 -33.64
N GLN A 166 -7.48 1.54 -34.10
CA GLN A 166 -6.05 1.23 -34.06
C GLN A 166 -5.21 2.20 -34.90
N ARG A 167 -5.68 2.54 -36.12
CA ARG A 167 -5.00 3.47 -37.01
C ARG A 167 -4.95 4.84 -36.37
N LYS A 168 -6.08 5.34 -35.88
CA LYS A 168 -6.18 6.65 -35.22
C LYS A 168 -5.30 6.74 -33.99
N ALA A 169 -5.19 5.65 -33.21
CA ALA A 169 -4.28 5.57 -32.06
C ALA A 169 -2.82 5.70 -32.48
N ARG A 170 -2.42 4.99 -33.54
CA ARG A 170 -1.05 5.03 -34.10
C ARG A 170 -0.71 6.42 -34.66
N ASP A 171 -1.61 6.97 -35.48
CA ASP A 171 -1.39 8.24 -36.17
C ASP A 171 -1.26 9.43 -35.18
N ASN A 172 -2.07 9.39 -34.13
CA ASN A 172 -2.06 10.41 -33.08
C ASN A 172 -1.04 10.12 -31.94
N ARG A 173 -0.32 9.01 -31.98
CA ARG A 173 0.52 8.54 -30.88
C ARG A 173 -0.22 8.49 -29.54
N ALA A 174 -1.48 8.11 -29.57
CA ALA A 174 -2.38 8.02 -28.43
C ALA A 174 -2.70 6.56 -28.10
N SER A 175 -3.19 6.32 -26.90
CA SER A 175 -3.69 5.00 -26.51
C SER A 175 -5.08 4.73 -27.13
N MET A 176 -5.45 3.46 -27.22
CA MET A 176 -6.81 3.05 -27.65
C MET A 176 -7.88 3.65 -26.73
N ARG A 177 -7.60 3.82 -25.45
CA ARG A 177 -8.48 4.46 -24.47
C ARG A 177 -8.77 5.93 -24.82
N GLU A 178 -7.70 6.69 -25.09
CA GLU A 178 -7.83 8.12 -25.46
C GLU A 178 -8.61 8.30 -26.75
N VAL A 179 -8.33 7.50 -27.76
CA VAL A 179 -9.07 7.54 -29.04
C VAL A 179 -10.54 7.18 -28.84
N ALA A 180 -10.82 6.14 -28.06
CA ALA A 180 -12.20 5.75 -27.75
C ALA A 180 -12.95 6.87 -27.01
N GLN A 181 -12.32 7.51 -26.01
CA GLN A 181 -12.89 8.65 -25.29
C GLN A 181 -13.17 9.84 -26.21
N GLN A 182 -12.28 10.13 -27.15
CA GLN A 182 -12.47 11.20 -28.12
C GLN A 182 -13.71 10.94 -28.98
N ILE A 183 -13.89 9.76 -29.54
CA ILE A 183 -15.05 9.39 -30.34
C ILE A 183 -16.35 9.51 -29.54
N LEU A 184 -16.32 9.04 -28.29
CA LEU A 184 -17.48 9.14 -27.39
C LEU A 184 -17.84 10.59 -27.08
N SER A 185 -16.84 11.47 -26.91
CA SER A 185 -17.07 12.90 -26.63
C SER A 185 -17.60 13.68 -27.83
N GLU A 186 -17.21 13.31 -29.05
CA GLU A 186 -17.70 13.92 -30.30
C GLU A 186 -19.20 13.64 -30.53
N THR A 187 -19.69 12.50 -30.04
CA THR A 187 -21.10 12.09 -30.22
C THR A 187 -22.06 12.81 -29.24
N HIS A 188 -21.56 13.34 -28.13
CA HIS A 188 -22.36 14.07 -27.15
C HIS A 188 -22.53 15.56 -27.51
N LYS A 189 -21.93 16.04 -28.60
CA LYS A 189 -22.01 17.43 -29.05
C LYS A 189 -22.97 17.64 -30.22
N THR A 190 -23.63 16.60 -30.68
CA THR A 190 -24.63 16.62 -31.76
C THR A 190 -25.99 16.27 -31.21
#